data_2247215eb5b187889a75030bbe05acc9
#
_entry.id   2247215eb5b187889a75030bbe05acc9
#
_cell.length_a   1.000
_cell.length_b   1.000
_cell.length_c   1.000
_cell.angle_alpha   90.00
_cell.angle_beta   90.00
_cell.angle_gamma   90.00
#
_symmetry.space_group_name_H-M   'P 1'
#
loop_
_entity.id
_entity.type
_entity.pdbx_description
1 polymer ?
#
loop_
_entity_poly.entity_id
_entity_poly.type
_entity_poly.pdbx_seq_one_letter_code
_entity_poly.pdbx_strand_id
1 'polypeptide(L)'
;RRVGKTALINEFCKDKPTIFFSALNTTGKENLEALSKSIMSFERPDMESAPEFRSYDAALDELTALSKEKRIVFVIDEYPYLAKAKPAISAMLQHIIDHKWTESKMYLILCGSSMSFMESQVLGKESPLYGRRTGQFKIEPLDYKETAVFHPNLSAEDNSLIYGITGGVPHYINKLDVRDSVDEALLDNFFDRSSYLYEEPGNLLKQELREPAIYNAIIKAIAEGASRMNDIKMKVGEENSVVSKYLKTLIDLGIAKKETPITEKPGKKTIYLLADNFFRFWYRFVPINMSAIDSGRIAKTYPHAVKQYLPDYMGLI
;
A
#
# COMPACT_ATOMS: atom_id res chain seq x y z
N ARG A 1 0.13 0.94 -1.70
CA ARG A 1 0.33 0.90 -0.24
C ARG A 1 1.38 1.91 0.19
N ARG A 2 1.36 2.33 1.47
CA ARG A 2 2.36 3.21 2.09
C ARG A 2 2.51 4.60 1.45
N VAL A 3 1.58 4.96 0.59
CA VAL A 3 1.49 6.24 -0.12
C VAL A 3 0.87 7.37 0.72
N GLY A 4 0.69 7.19 2.04
CA GLY A 4 0.22 8.23 2.95
C GLY A 4 -1.29 8.44 3.01
N LYS A 5 -2.14 7.48 2.57
CA LYS A 5 -3.62 7.62 2.62
C LYS A 5 -4.14 8.02 4.01
N THR A 6 -3.77 7.27 5.04
CA THR A 6 -4.20 7.55 6.42
C THR A 6 -3.70 8.89 6.92
N ALA A 7 -2.46 9.29 6.57
CA ALA A 7 -1.92 10.61 6.91
C ALA A 7 -2.72 11.74 6.25
N LEU A 8 -3.06 11.60 4.97
CA LEU A 8 -3.88 12.55 4.24
C LEU A 8 -5.29 12.69 4.85
N ILE A 9 -5.91 11.56 5.21
CA ILE A 9 -7.23 11.55 5.86
C ILE A 9 -7.14 12.21 7.24
N ASN A 10 -6.11 11.91 8.02
CA ASN A 10 -5.90 12.54 9.34
C ASN A 10 -5.73 14.04 9.23
N GLU A 11 -4.95 14.53 8.27
CA GLU A 11 -4.80 15.97 8.04
C GLU A 11 -6.12 16.63 7.60
N PHE A 12 -6.88 15.98 6.72
CA PHE A 12 -8.22 16.44 6.36
C PHE A 12 -9.17 16.51 7.56
N CYS A 13 -9.05 15.59 8.51
CA CYS A 13 -9.93 15.47 9.67
C CYS A 13 -9.55 16.40 10.85
N LYS A 14 -8.35 16.98 10.87
CA LYS A 14 -7.71 17.69 12.00
C LYS A 14 -8.61 18.67 12.73
N ASP A 15 -9.37 19.48 11.98
CA ASP A 15 -10.25 20.51 12.53
C ASP A 15 -11.74 20.19 12.36
N LYS A 16 -12.09 18.94 12.24
CA LYS A 16 -13.46 18.49 11.97
C LYS A 16 -13.93 17.47 13.01
N PRO A 17 -15.20 17.52 13.42
CA PRO A 17 -15.79 16.46 14.22
C PRO A 17 -15.68 15.13 13.47
N THR A 18 -14.79 14.24 13.93
CA THR A 18 -14.42 13.02 13.20
C THR A 18 -14.55 11.80 14.10
N ILE A 19 -15.21 10.77 13.59
CA ILE A 19 -15.17 9.42 14.13
C ILE A 19 -14.27 8.60 13.20
N PHE A 20 -13.09 8.23 13.67
CA PHE A 20 -12.10 7.48 12.91
C PHE A 20 -12.07 6.04 13.39
N PHE A 21 -12.48 5.11 12.52
CA PHE A 21 -12.47 3.68 12.76
C PHE A 21 -11.50 3.00 11.80
N SER A 22 -10.45 2.37 12.35
CA SER A 22 -9.54 1.50 11.58
C SER A 22 -9.96 0.06 11.72
N ALA A 23 -10.42 -0.55 10.64
CA ALA A 23 -10.80 -1.95 10.63
C ALA A 23 -9.59 -2.86 10.70
N LEU A 24 -9.70 -3.93 11.48
CA LEU A 24 -8.64 -4.90 11.70
C LEU A 24 -8.91 -6.18 10.89
N ASN A 25 -7.84 -6.88 10.52
CA ASN A 25 -7.93 -8.21 9.89
C ASN A 25 -8.27 -9.28 10.95
N THR A 26 -9.47 -9.20 11.49
CA THR A 26 -9.99 -10.02 12.59
C THR A 26 -11.47 -10.33 12.40
N THR A 27 -12.14 -10.85 13.44
CA THR A 27 -13.56 -11.21 13.40
C THR A 27 -14.49 -9.98 13.27
N GLY A 28 -15.71 -10.21 12.79
CA GLY A 28 -16.74 -9.17 12.76
C GLY A 28 -17.09 -8.65 14.15
N LYS A 29 -17.01 -9.51 15.19
CA LYS A 29 -17.27 -9.11 16.57
C LYS A 29 -16.24 -8.12 17.08
N GLU A 30 -14.95 -8.44 16.97
CA GLU A 30 -13.86 -7.56 17.40
C GLU A 30 -13.83 -6.24 16.62
N ASN A 31 -14.19 -6.25 15.35
CA ASN A 31 -14.38 -5.02 14.58
C ASN A 31 -15.58 -4.19 15.06
N LEU A 32 -16.67 -4.83 15.52
CA LEU A 32 -17.78 -4.12 16.13
C LEU A 32 -17.41 -3.49 17.49
N GLU A 33 -16.64 -4.20 18.30
CA GLU A 33 -16.07 -3.67 19.55
C GLU A 33 -15.20 -2.44 19.30
N ALA A 34 -14.30 -2.50 18.30
CA ALA A 34 -13.44 -1.37 17.92
C ALA A 34 -14.26 -0.18 17.36
N LEU A 35 -15.27 -0.44 16.54
CA LEU A 35 -16.20 0.58 16.04
C LEU A 35 -16.97 1.24 17.20
N SER A 36 -17.49 0.42 18.13
CA SER A 36 -18.21 0.90 19.31
C SER A 36 -17.31 1.85 20.13
N LYS A 37 -16.07 1.44 20.36
CA LYS A 37 -15.09 2.29 21.05
C LYS A 37 -14.86 3.61 20.34
N SER A 38 -14.73 3.61 19.01
CA SER A 38 -14.53 4.83 18.22
C SER A 38 -15.70 5.79 18.34
N ILE A 39 -16.94 5.29 18.30
CA ILE A 39 -18.14 6.11 18.45
C ILE A 39 -18.26 6.65 19.87
N MET A 40 -18.11 5.79 20.88
CA MET A 40 -18.24 6.19 22.28
C MET A 40 -17.17 7.19 22.71
N SER A 41 -15.92 7.03 22.24
CA SER A 41 -14.85 7.99 22.52
C SER A 41 -15.11 9.37 21.93
N PHE A 42 -15.85 9.43 20.81
CA PHE A 42 -16.28 10.71 20.22
C PHE A 42 -17.39 11.38 21.03
N GLU A 43 -18.34 10.62 21.57
CA GLU A 43 -19.45 11.16 22.35
C GLU A 43 -19.05 11.48 23.79
N ARG A 44 -18.23 10.64 24.40
CA ARG A 44 -17.83 10.69 25.81
C ARG A 44 -16.35 10.43 25.97
N PRO A 45 -15.50 11.42 25.68
CA PRO A 45 -14.03 11.28 25.74
C PRO A 45 -13.47 10.83 27.10
N ASP A 46 -14.19 11.16 28.20
CA ASP A 46 -13.76 10.90 29.59
C ASP A 46 -14.18 9.53 30.11
N MET A 47 -14.80 8.68 29.30
CA MET A 47 -15.30 7.37 29.73
C MET A 47 -14.18 6.33 29.71
N GLU A 48 -13.82 5.75 30.86
CA GLU A 48 -12.78 4.72 30.95
C GLU A 48 -13.16 3.39 30.28
N SER A 49 -14.45 3.03 30.25
CA SER A 49 -14.96 1.83 29.57
C SER A 49 -16.16 2.19 28.67
N ALA A 50 -15.99 2.00 27.38
CA ALA A 50 -17.06 2.25 26.42
C ALA A 50 -18.03 1.05 26.34
N PRO A 51 -19.36 1.24 26.44
CA PRO A 51 -20.31 0.18 26.17
C PRO A 51 -20.25 -0.23 24.70
N GLU A 52 -20.41 -1.53 24.45
CA GLU A 52 -20.42 -2.08 23.09
C GLU A 52 -21.82 -2.02 22.49
N PHE A 53 -21.92 -1.68 21.21
CA PHE A 53 -23.17 -1.83 20.47
C PHE A 53 -23.48 -3.32 20.26
N ARG A 54 -24.75 -3.68 20.37
CA ARG A 54 -25.22 -5.05 20.18
C ARG A 54 -25.09 -5.54 18.73
N SER A 55 -25.06 -4.63 17.78
CA SER A 55 -24.99 -4.92 16.34
C SER A 55 -24.43 -3.75 15.56
N TYR A 56 -23.99 -4.01 14.34
CA TYR A 56 -23.61 -2.96 13.39
C TYR A 56 -24.77 -2.02 13.06
N ASP A 57 -26.01 -2.52 12.99
CA ASP A 57 -27.20 -1.68 12.78
C ASP A 57 -27.34 -0.66 13.90
N ALA A 58 -27.20 -1.08 15.17
CA ALA A 58 -27.27 -0.17 16.31
C ALA A 58 -26.15 0.89 16.28
N ALA A 59 -24.93 0.50 15.91
CA ALA A 59 -23.81 1.43 15.76
C ALA A 59 -24.06 2.45 14.62
N LEU A 60 -24.60 2.00 13.48
CA LEU A 60 -24.93 2.86 12.36
C LEU A 60 -26.12 3.78 12.64
N ASP A 61 -27.09 3.33 13.45
CA ASP A 61 -28.20 4.16 13.92
C ASP A 61 -27.72 5.29 14.84
N GLU A 62 -26.78 5.00 15.74
CA GLU A 62 -26.14 6.01 16.58
C GLU A 62 -25.39 7.06 15.73
N LEU A 63 -24.59 6.63 14.77
CA LEU A 63 -23.93 7.54 13.82
C LEU A 63 -24.95 8.42 13.08
N THR A 64 -26.11 7.88 12.75
CA THR A 64 -27.20 8.63 12.13
C THR A 64 -27.74 9.70 13.06
N ALA A 65 -27.99 9.34 14.32
CA ALA A 65 -28.48 10.30 15.33
C ALA A 65 -27.51 11.46 15.52
N LEU A 66 -26.22 11.15 15.70
CA LEU A 66 -25.15 12.14 15.86
C LEU A 66 -25.01 13.08 14.66
N SER A 67 -25.20 12.59 13.44
CA SER A 67 -25.02 13.38 12.21
C SER A 67 -26.23 14.22 11.80
N LYS A 68 -27.37 14.12 12.48
CA LYS A 68 -28.54 14.98 12.24
C LYS A 68 -28.29 16.42 12.67
N GLU A 69 -27.67 16.61 13.82
CA GLU A 69 -27.48 17.91 14.42
C GLU A 69 -26.25 18.64 13.85
N LYS A 70 -25.12 17.95 13.76
CA LYS A 70 -23.84 18.49 13.31
C LYS A 70 -23.20 17.65 12.21
N ARG A 71 -22.39 18.29 11.38
CA ARG A 71 -21.60 17.59 10.38
C ARG A 71 -20.54 16.72 11.06
N ILE A 72 -20.53 15.45 10.73
CA ILE A 72 -19.56 14.46 11.23
C ILE A 72 -18.87 13.80 10.05
N VAL A 73 -17.55 13.71 10.12
CA VAL A 73 -16.73 12.88 9.23
C VAL A 73 -16.65 11.50 9.87
N PHE A 74 -17.18 10.49 9.19
CA PHE A 74 -17.00 9.09 9.59
C PHE A 74 -16.05 8.41 8.64
N VAL A 75 -14.89 7.99 9.16
CA VAL A 75 -13.85 7.32 8.41
C VAL A 75 -13.86 5.84 8.75
N ILE A 76 -13.90 4.99 7.73
CA ILE A 76 -13.60 3.57 7.84
C ILE A 76 -12.30 3.33 7.08
N ASP A 77 -11.18 3.31 7.80
CA ASP A 77 -9.88 2.96 7.24
C ASP A 77 -9.75 1.44 7.19
N GLU A 78 -9.06 0.92 6.18
CA GLU A 78 -8.95 -0.50 5.84
C GLU A 78 -10.32 -1.20 5.71
N TYR A 79 -11.29 -0.53 5.06
CA TYR A 79 -12.63 -1.05 4.77
C TYR A 79 -12.64 -2.49 4.22
N PRO A 80 -11.67 -2.93 3.39
CA PRO A 80 -11.59 -4.32 2.94
C PRO A 80 -11.56 -5.36 4.07
N TYR A 81 -10.95 -5.07 5.20
CA TYR A 81 -10.94 -5.98 6.35
C TYR A 81 -12.32 -6.07 7.01
N LEU A 82 -12.99 -4.94 7.17
CA LEU A 82 -14.36 -4.92 7.69
C LEU A 82 -15.31 -5.69 6.79
N ALA A 83 -15.28 -5.44 5.49
CA ALA A 83 -16.17 -6.09 4.53
C ALA A 83 -15.92 -7.61 4.43
N LYS A 84 -14.68 -8.04 4.60
CA LYS A 84 -14.33 -9.46 4.68
C LYS A 84 -14.85 -10.11 5.97
N ALA A 85 -14.71 -9.42 7.10
CA ALA A 85 -15.17 -9.91 8.42
C ALA A 85 -16.70 -9.88 8.57
N LYS A 86 -17.36 -8.92 7.93
CA LYS A 86 -18.82 -8.73 7.90
C LYS A 86 -19.32 -8.52 6.46
N PRO A 87 -19.53 -9.57 5.67
CA PRO A 87 -19.90 -9.43 4.24
C PRO A 87 -21.16 -8.58 3.99
N ALA A 88 -22.09 -8.56 4.93
CA ALA A 88 -23.31 -7.75 4.82
C ALA A 88 -23.08 -6.24 5.02
N ILE A 89 -21.88 -5.78 5.44
CA ILE A 89 -21.68 -4.38 5.80
C ILE A 89 -21.89 -3.42 4.62
N SER A 90 -21.53 -3.83 3.40
CA SER A 90 -21.75 -3.01 2.20
C SER A 90 -23.24 -2.77 1.94
N ALA A 91 -24.10 -3.81 2.13
CA ALA A 91 -25.54 -3.68 2.00
C ALA A 91 -26.16 -2.87 3.15
N MET A 92 -25.64 -3.00 4.37
CA MET A 92 -26.07 -2.18 5.51
C MET A 92 -25.75 -0.70 5.28
N LEU A 93 -24.53 -0.39 4.80
CA LEU A 93 -24.14 0.97 4.41
C LEU A 93 -25.00 1.49 3.26
N GLN A 94 -25.29 0.67 2.25
CA GLN A 94 -26.22 1.02 1.18
C GLN A 94 -27.58 1.44 1.75
N HIS A 95 -28.18 0.59 2.59
CA HIS A 95 -29.50 0.85 3.15
C HIS A 95 -29.53 2.16 3.95
N ILE A 96 -28.54 2.40 4.79
CA ILE A 96 -28.52 3.60 5.64
C ILE A 96 -28.25 4.88 4.83
N ILE A 97 -27.39 4.79 3.81
CA ILE A 97 -27.14 5.90 2.89
C ILE A 97 -28.44 6.31 2.17
N ASP A 98 -29.17 5.32 1.62
CA ASP A 98 -30.34 5.57 0.81
C ASP A 98 -31.56 6.08 1.64
N HIS A 99 -31.69 5.64 2.90
CA HIS A 99 -32.90 5.88 3.66
C HIS A 99 -32.75 6.82 4.86
N LYS A 100 -31.52 6.99 5.38
CA LYS A 100 -31.30 7.79 6.60
C LYS A 100 -30.30 8.92 6.42
N TRP A 101 -29.24 8.70 5.62
CA TRP A 101 -28.16 9.67 5.50
C TRP A 101 -28.38 10.72 4.41
N THR A 102 -29.38 10.57 3.55
CA THR A 102 -29.80 11.61 2.60
C THR A 102 -30.22 12.91 3.28
N GLU A 103 -30.78 12.82 4.50
CA GLU A 103 -31.18 13.99 5.31
C GLU A 103 -30.21 14.28 6.47
N SER A 104 -29.12 13.55 6.57
CA SER A 104 -28.12 13.75 7.60
C SER A 104 -26.96 14.62 7.10
N LYS A 105 -26.12 15.08 8.04
CA LYS A 105 -24.89 15.83 7.73
C LYS A 105 -23.66 14.90 7.76
N MET A 106 -23.85 13.58 7.55
CA MET A 106 -22.77 12.60 7.53
C MET A 106 -21.87 12.78 6.30
N TYR A 107 -20.58 12.71 6.53
CA TYR A 107 -19.53 12.66 5.49
C TYR A 107 -18.76 11.36 5.64
N LEU A 108 -19.09 10.35 4.84
CA LEU A 108 -18.47 9.03 4.90
C LEU A 108 -17.22 8.97 4.05
N ILE A 109 -16.12 8.49 4.61
CA ILE A 109 -14.88 8.14 3.90
C ILE A 109 -14.62 6.65 4.05
N LEU A 110 -14.59 5.93 2.93
CA LEU A 110 -14.13 4.54 2.88
C LEU A 110 -12.73 4.51 2.29
N CYS A 111 -11.77 4.02 3.04
CA CYS A 111 -10.38 3.89 2.63
C CYS A 111 -9.94 2.43 2.67
N GLY A 112 -9.07 2.03 1.76
CA GLY A 112 -8.49 0.70 1.75
C GLY A 112 -7.21 0.63 0.94
N SER A 113 -6.31 -0.26 1.34
CA SER A 113 -5.04 -0.49 0.67
C SER A 113 -5.15 -1.50 -0.48
N SER A 114 -6.18 -2.36 -0.49
CA SER A 114 -6.43 -3.33 -1.55
C SER A 114 -7.18 -2.69 -2.72
N MET A 115 -6.46 -2.31 -3.78
CA MET A 115 -7.02 -1.67 -4.96
C MET A 115 -8.07 -2.56 -5.64
N SER A 116 -7.73 -3.83 -5.89
CA SER A 116 -8.64 -4.78 -6.54
C SER A 116 -9.94 -4.99 -5.76
N PHE A 117 -9.87 -4.99 -4.41
CA PHE A 117 -11.06 -5.05 -3.57
C PHE A 117 -11.90 -3.77 -3.71
N MET A 118 -11.27 -2.60 -3.60
CA MET A 118 -11.99 -1.33 -3.70
C MET A 118 -12.65 -1.19 -5.07
N GLU A 119 -11.96 -1.54 -6.15
CA GLU A 119 -12.50 -1.48 -7.52
C GLU A 119 -13.66 -2.46 -7.74
N SER A 120 -13.57 -3.68 -7.23
CA SER A 120 -14.60 -4.70 -7.45
C SER A 120 -15.75 -4.60 -6.45
N GLN A 121 -15.45 -4.48 -5.16
CA GLN A 121 -16.43 -4.62 -4.08
C GLN A 121 -17.02 -3.28 -3.61
N VAL A 122 -16.40 -2.15 -3.93
CA VAL A 122 -16.92 -0.81 -3.58
C VAL A 122 -17.37 -0.05 -4.83
N LEU A 123 -16.54 -0.04 -5.88
CA LEU A 123 -16.77 0.75 -7.09
C LEU A 123 -17.43 -0.04 -8.21
N GLY A 124 -17.38 -1.38 -8.15
CA GLY A 124 -17.93 -2.28 -9.17
C GLY A 124 -19.44 -2.21 -9.29
N LYS A 125 -19.97 -2.46 -10.48
CA LYS A 125 -21.44 -2.42 -10.75
C LYS A 125 -22.26 -3.38 -9.90
N GLU A 126 -21.66 -4.49 -9.48
CA GLU A 126 -22.28 -5.50 -8.61
C GLU A 126 -22.26 -5.10 -7.12
N SER A 127 -21.54 -4.03 -6.76
CA SER A 127 -21.42 -3.57 -5.39
C SER A 127 -22.72 -2.90 -4.91
N PRO A 128 -23.17 -3.17 -3.67
CA PRO A 128 -24.23 -2.39 -3.05
C PRO A 128 -23.95 -0.89 -2.96
N LEU A 129 -22.68 -0.50 -2.96
CA LEU A 129 -22.24 0.90 -2.86
C LEU A 129 -22.09 1.59 -4.24
N TYR A 130 -22.31 0.86 -5.33
CA TYR A 130 -22.24 1.42 -6.68
C TYR A 130 -23.19 2.62 -6.86
N GLY A 131 -22.69 3.71 -7.44
CA GLY A 131 -23.47 4.92 -7.70
C GLY A 131 -23.72 5.84 -6.50
N ARG A 132 -23.28 5.46 -5.27
CA ARG A 132 -23.52 6.24 -4.03
C ARG A 132 -22.35 7.12 -3.63
N ARG A 133 -21.23 6.99 -4.30
CA ARG A 133 -20.06 7.85 -4.06
C ARG A 133 -20.27 9.24 -4.67
N THR A 134 -19.82 10.27 -3.96
CA THR A 134 -19.77 11.65 -4.43
C THR A 134 -18.36 12.06 -4.89
N GLY A 135 -17.33 11.32 -4.48
CA GLY A 135 -15.93 11.50 -4.88
C GLY A 135 -15.14 10.20 -4.79
N GLN A 136 -14.07 10.14 -5.55
CA GLN A 136 -13.12 9.01 -5.53
C GLN A 136 -11.73 9.54 -5.79
N PHE A 137 -10.79 9.10 -4.96
CA PHE A 137 -9.38 9.48 -5.08
C PHE A 137 -8.52 8.21 -5.09
N LYS A 138 -7.70 8.06 -6.12
CA LYS A 138 -6.63 7.09 -6.15
C LYS A 138 -5.36 7.83 -5.74
N ILE A 139 -4.84 7.50 -4.56
CA ILE A 139 -3.61 8.11 -4.07
C ILE A 139 -2.44 7.31 -4.65
N GLU A 140 -1.70 7.96 -5.53
CA GLU A 140 -0.49 7.44 -6.13
C GLU A 140 0.74 7.82 -5.28
N PRO A 141 1.90 7.16 -5.49
CA PRO A 141 3.16 7.67 -4.98
C PRO A 141 3.41 9.12 -5.44
N LEU A 142 4.22 9.84 -4.70
CA LEU A 142 4.64 11.21 -5.03
C LEU A 142 5.44 11.21 -6.33
N ASP A 143 5.35 12.28 -7.08
CA ASP A 143 6.23 12.51 -8.22
C ASP A 143 7.65 12.94 -7.77
N TYR A 144 8.56 13.15 -8.73
CA TYR A 144 9.91 13.61 -8.43
C TYR A 144 9.94 14.94 -7.68
N LYS A 145 9.11 15.91 -8.08
CA LYS A 145 9.11 17.25 -7.48
C LYS A 145 8.58 17.21 -6.04
N GLU A 146 7.52 16.45 -5.84
CA GLU A 146 6.94 16.22 -4.52
C GLU A 146 7.89 15.46 -3.59
N THR A 147 8.62 14.47 -4.12
CA THR A 147 9.67 13.73 -3.39
C THR A 147 10.79 14.65 -2.96
N ALA A 148 11.26 15.55 -3.83
CA ALA A 148 12.35 16.47 -3.52
C ALA A 148 12.03 17.46 -2.38
N VAL A 149 10.74 17.69 -2.08
CA VAL A 149 10.33 18.53 -0.93
C VAL A 149 10.74 17.92 0.41
N PHE A 150 10.91 16.61 0.49
CA PHE A 150 11.37 15.93 1.72
C PHE A 150 12.85 16.21 2.02
N HIS A 151 13.64 16.51 0.99
CA HIS A 151 15.08 16.76 1.11
C HIS A 151 15.48 18.04 0.35
N PRO A 152 15.02 19.22 0.76
CA PRO A 152 15.18 20.47 0.00
C PRO A 152 16.63 20.95 -0.12
N ASN A 153 17.52 20.43 0.73
CA ASN A 153 18.94 20.81 0.75
C ASN A 153 19.83 19.89 -0.10
N LEU A 154 19.29 18.80 -0.64
CA LEU A 154 20.05 17.88 -1.48
C LEU A 154 20.12 18.37 -2.93
N SER A 155 21.14 17.92 -3.64
CA SER A 155 21.28 18.17 -5.08
C SER A 155 20.12 17.57 -5.88
N ALA A 156 19.89 18.06 -7.11
CA ALA A 156 18.89 17.47 -8.00
C ALA A 156 19.24 16.00 -8.36
N GLU A 157 20.53 15.68 -8.44
CA GLU A 157 21.02 14.33 -8.70
C GLU A 157 20.69 13.38 -7.53
N ASP A 158 20.99 13.79 -6.28
CA ASP A 158 20.67 13.03 -5.08
C ASP A 158 19.16 12.83 -4.92
N ASN A 159 18.37 13.89 -5.12
CA ASN A 159 16.90 13.79 -5.09
C ASN A 159 16.36 12.86 -6.18
N SER A 160 16.98 12.85 -7.37
CA SER A 160 16.62 11.92 -8.44
C SER A 160 16.92 10.46 -8.04
N LEU A 161 18.05 10.25 -7.38
CA LEU A 161 18.44 8.92 -6.89
C LEU A 161 17.47 8.43 -5.81
N ILE A 162 17.13 9.29 -4.83
CA ILE A 162 16.14 8.97 -3.80
C ILE A 162 14.79 8.61 -4.43
N TYR A 163 14.31 9.42 -5.38
CA TYR A 163 13.08 9.13 -6.11
C TYR A 163 13.16 7.80 -6.87
N GLY A 164 14.26 7.58 -7.59
CA GLY A 164 14.49 6.35 -8.35
C GLY A 164 14.52 5.09 -7.49
N ILE A 165 14.93 5.21 -6.23
CA ILE A 165 15.01 4.09 -5.28
C ILE A 165 13.70 3.90 -4.52
N THR A 166 13.11 4.98 -4.01
CA THR A 166 11.90 4.93 -3.18
C THR A 166 10.59 4.86 -3.98
N GLY A 167 10.66 5.19 -5.28
CA GLY A 167 9.48 5.29 -6.14
C GLY A 167 8.50 6.37 -5.73
N GLY A 168 8.94 7.39 -4.99
CA GLY A 168 8.08 8.44 -4.46
C GLY A 168 7.13 7.98 -3.35
N VAL A 169 7.36 6.82 -2.74
CA VAL A 169 6.54 6.31 -1.65
C VAL A 169 6.92 7.02 -0.34
N PRO A 170 6.03 7.87 0.25
CA PRO A 170 6.37 8.70 1.42
C PRO A 170 6.93 7.91 2.59
N HIS A 171 6.42 6.72 2.81
CA HIS A 171 6.90 5.86 3.89
C HIS A 171 8.37 5.45 3.71
N TYR A 172 8.80 5.16 2.49
CA TYR A 172 10.20 4.80 2.20
C TYR A 172 11.11 6.02 2.24
N ILE A 173 10.62 7.18 1.74
CA ILE A 173 11.36 8.44 1.81
C ILE A 173 11.64 8.80 3.26
N ASN A 174 10.63 8.73 4.13
CA ASN A 174 10.78 9.04 5.56
C ASN A 174 11.67 8.05 6.33
N LYS A 175 11.86 6.82 5.80
CA LYS A 175 12.75 5.82 6.40
C LYS A 175 14.19 5.94 5.90
N LEU A 176 14.38 6.56 4.73
CA LEU A 176 15.71 6.82 4.19
C LEU A 176 16.27 8.09 4.82
N ASP A 177 16.91 7.93 5.99
CA ASP A 177 17.48 9.03 6.76
C ASP A 177 18.81 9.49 6.12
N VAL A 178 18.76 10.59 5.37
CA VAL A 178 19.93 11.15 4.68
C VAL A 178 20.54 12.25 5.55
N ARG A 179 21.59 11.92 6.33
CA ARG A 179 22.29 12.85 7.21
C ARG A 179 23.54 13.43 6.57
N ASP A 180 24.43 12.55 6.13
CA ASP A 180 25.75 12.93 5.60
C ASP A 180 25.80 12.82 4.08
N SER A 181 25.39 11.68 3.54
CA SER A 181 25.32 11.45 2.09
C SER A 181 24.25 10.42 1.73
N VAL A 182 23.83 10.41 0.48
CA VAL A 182 22.90 9.38 -0.02
C VAL A 182 23.57 8.00 -0.01
N ASP A 183 24.85 7.91 -0.29
CA ASP A 183 25.58 6.63 -0.24
C ASP A 183 25.58 6.00 1.16
N GLU A 184 25.82 6.80 2.22
CA GLU A 184 25.76 6.33 3.60
C GLU A 184 24.33 5.96 4.00
N ALA A 185 23.35 6.78 3.62
CA ALA A 185 21.95 6.45 3.84
C ALA A 185 21.55 5.13 3.17
N LEU A 186 22.04 4.84 1.97
CA LEU A 186 21.81 3.55 1.32
C LEU A 186 22.48 2.39 2.07
N LEU A 187 23.72 2.56 2.51
CA LEU A 187 24.44 1.55 3.31
C LEU A 187 23.68 1.22 4.57
N ASP A 188 23.27 2.22 5.35
CA ASP A 188 22.62 2.06 6.63
C ASP A 188 21.17 1.49 6.50
N ASN A 189 20.49 1.82 5.43
CA ASN A 189 19.07 1.46 5.31
C ASN A 189 18.80 0.23 4.44
N PHE A 190 19.60 -0.04 3.41
CA PHE A 190 19.39 -1.17 2.50
C PHE A 190 20.37 -2.33 2.71
N PHE A 191 21.53 -2.07 3.32
CA PHE A 191 22.59 -3.06 3.48
C PHE A 191 22.92 -3.35 4.94
N ASP A 192 22.13 -2.85 5.88
CA ASP A 192 22.13 -3.24 7.28
C ASP A 192 20.92 -4.14 7.57
N ARG A 193 21.17 -5.35 8.09
CA ARG A 193 20.13 -6.33 8.44
C ARG A 193 19.14 -5.85 9.50
N SER A 194 19.55 -4.94 10.36
CA SER A 194 18.70 -4.38 11.40
C SER A 194 17.78 -3.28 10.89
N SER A 195 18.00 -2.81 9.64
CA SER A 195 17.23 -1.71 9.10
C SER A 195 15.86 -2.15 8.57
N TYR A 196 14.91 -1.23 8.69
CA TYR A 196 13.54 -1.44 8.22
C TYR A 196 13.49 -1.72 6.70
N LEU A 197 14.22 -0.95 5.89
CA LEU A 197 14.17 -1.07 4.43
C LEU A 197 14.85 -2.34 3.91
N TYR A 198 15.81 -2.88 4.67
CA TYR A 198 16.39 -4.18 4.35
C TYR A 198 15.36 -5.32 4.42
N GLU A 199 14.51 -5.34 5.47
CA GLU A 199 13.54 -6.41 5.69
C GLU A 199 12.22 -6.19 4.96
N GLU A 200 11.95 -4.96 4.51
CA GLU A 200 10.64 -4.52 4.01
C GLU A 200 10.06 -5.37 2.88
N PRO A 201 10.79 -5.76 1.80
CA PRO A 201 10.20 -6.58 0.75
C PRO A 201 9.68 -7.92 1.27
N GLY A 202 10.46 -8.56 2.14
CA GLY A 202 10.06 -9.82 2.79
C GLY A 202 8.84 -9.67 3.68
N ASN A 203 8.79 -8.59 4.47
CA ASN A 203 7.67 -8.30 5.36
C ASN A 203 6.40 -7.96 4.58
N LEU A 204 6.52 -7.15 3.51
CA LEU A 204 5.38 -6.81 2.66
C LEU A 204 4.80 -8.06 2.00
N LEU A 205 5.63 -8.93 1.42
CA LEU A 205 5.17 -10.16 0.80
C LEU A 205 4.48 -11.11 1.80
N LYS A 206 5.00 -11.22 3.02
CA LYS A 206 4.37 -12.04 4.08
C LYS A 206 3.03 -11.49 4.54
N GLN A 207 2.88 -10.17 4.61
CA GLN A 207 1.62 -9.51 5.01
C GLN A 207 0.52 -9.67 3.97
N GLU A 208 0.89 -9.62 2.68
CA GLU A 208 -0.06 -9.61 1.58
C GLU A 208 -0.41 -10.99 1.03
N LEU A 209 0.50 -11.94 1.14
CA LEU A 209 0.49 -13.14 0.32
C LEU A 209 0.61 -14.40 1.17
N ARG A 210 -0.14 -15.44 0.79
CA ARG A 210 -0.14 -16.72 1.52
C ARG A 210 1.11 -17.57 1.25
N GLU A 211 1.70 -17.44 0.05
CA GLU A 211 2.83 -18.24 -0.40
C GLU A 211 3.98 -17.33 -0.87
N PRO A 212 4.62 -16.59 0.04
CA PRO A 212 5.57 -15.53 -0.32
C PRO A 212 6.80 -16.05 -1.07
N ALA A 213 7.16 -17.32 -0.93
CA ALA A 213 8.34 -17.90 -1.57
C ALA A 213 8.27 -17.87 -3.11
N ILE A 214 7.12 -18.25 -3.70
CA ILE A 214 6.94 -18.25 -5.16
C ILE A 214 6.94 -16.81 -5.70
N TYR A 215 6.27 -15.89 -5.01
CA TYR A 215 6.29 -14.47 -5.38
C TYR A 215 7.70 -13.91 -5.35
N ASN A 216 8.46 -14.22 -4.30
CA ASN A 216 9.87 -13.83 -4.18
C ASN A 216 10.72 -14.35 -5.35
N ALA A 217 10.54 -15.62 -5.74
CA ALA A 217 11.24 -16.21 -6.86
C ALA A 217 10.90 -15.52 -8.20
N ILE A 218 9.62 -15.18 -8.42
CA ILE A 218 9.19 -14.46 -9.62
C ILE A 218 9.78 -13.05 -9.66
N ILE A 219 9.72 -12.28 -8.56
CA ILE A 219 10.27 -10.93 -8.46
C ILE A 219 11.77 -10.97 -8.73
N LYS A 220 12.49 -11.91 -8.11
CA LYS A 220 13.93 -12.12 -8.32
C LYS A 220 14.24 -12.43 -9.78
N ALA A 221 13.50 -13.34 -10.40
CA ALA A 221 13.69 -13.69 -11.81
C ALA A 221 13.55 -12.46 -12.73
N ILE A 222 12.55 -11.61 -12.49
CA ILE A 222 12.35 -10.38 -13.26
C ILE A 222 13.47 -9.37 -12.99
N ALA A 223 13.88 -9.19 -11.74
CA ALA A 223 14.99 -8.30 -11.38
C ALA A 223 16.32 -8.71 -12.03
N GLU A 224 16.50 -10.01 -12.24
CA GLU A 224 17.65 -10.61 -12.96
C GLU A 224 17.49 -10.61 -14.49
N GLY A 225 16.49 -9.90 -15.04
CA GLY A 225 16.30 -9.67 -16.47
C GLY A 225 15.35 -10.64 -17.19
N ALA A 226 14.74 -11.62 -16.52
CA ALA A 226 13.70 -12.44 -17.13
C ALA A 226 12.44 -11.61 -17.36
N SER A 227 12.17 -11.24 -18.60
CA SER A 227 11.02 -10.38 -18.92
C SER A 227 9.87 -11.12 -19.61
N ARG A 228 10.10 -12.27 -20.19
CA ARG A 228 9.07 -13.07 -20.87
C ARG A 228 8.55 -14.19 -19.98
N MET A 229 7.30 -14.57 -20.17
CA MET A 229 6.66 -15.64 -19.41
C MET A 229 7.51 -16.91 -19.35
N ASN A 230 8.07 -17.34 -20.50
CA ASN A 230 8.88 -18.55 -20.57
C ASN A 230 10.20 -18.44 -19.80
N ASP A 231 10.83 -17.26 -19.81
CA ASP A 231 12.09 -17.03 -19.11
C ASP A 231 11.87 -17.03 -17.60
N ILE A 232 10.78 -16.40 -17.16
CA ILE A 232 10.35 -16.38 -15.76
C ILE A 232 10.04 -17.78 -15.29
N LYS A 233 9.23 -18.54 -16.06
CA LYS A 233 8.90 -19.94 -15.77
C LYS A 233 10.15 -20.79 -15.59
N MET A 234 11.10 -20.71 -16.53
CA MET A 234 12.33 -21.50 -16.46
C MET A 234 13.16 -21.19 -15.21
N LYS A 235 13.24 -19.90 -14.83
CA LYS A 235 13.98 -19.48 -13.63
C LYS A 235 13.29 -19.88 -12.33
N VAL A 236 11.96 -19.83 -12.30
CA VAL A 236 11.16 -20.15 -11.11
C VAL A 236 10.95 -21.67 -10.93
N GLY A 237 10.95 -22.43 -12.04
CA GLY A 237 10.73 -23.88 -12.01
C GLY A 237 9.26 -24.29 -11.88
N GLU A 238 8.32 -23.38 -12.20
CA GLU A 238 6.88 -23.59 -12.05
C GLU A 238 6.15 -23.60 -13.40
N GLU A 239 4.94 -24.15 -13.44
CA GLU A 239 4.10 -24.18 -14.64
C GLU A 239 3.57 -22.81 -15.04
N ASN A 240 3.29 -22.58 -16.35
CA ASN A 240 2.78 -21.31 -16.87
C ASN A 240 1.50 -20.83 -16.17
N SER A 241 0.58 -21.75 -15.83
CA SER A 241 -0.67 -21.44 -15.15
C SER A 241 -0.42 -20.88 -13.74
N VAL A 242 0.54 -21.45 -13.03
CA VAL A 242 0.97 -21.03 -11.71
C VAL A 242 1.63 -19.65 -11.80
N VAL A 243 2.67 -19.51 -12.63
CA VAL A 243 3.39 -18.24 -12.81
C VAL A 243 2.44 -17.10 -13.22
N SER A 244 1.50 -17.38 -14.14
CA SER A 244 0.51 -16.39 -14.60
C SER A 244 -0.39 -15.90 -13.48
N LYS A 245 -0.85 -16.79 -12.60
CA LYS A 245 -1.68 -16.45 -11.43
C LYS A 245 -0.92 -15.53 -10.47
N TYR A 246 0.33 -15.88 -10.15
CA TYR A 246 1.18 -15.12 -9.24
C TYR A 246 1.57 -13.76 -9.84
N LEU A 247 1.91 -13.70 -11.13
CA LEU A 247 2.18 -12.44 -11.85
C LEU A 247 0.97 -11.51 -11.83
N LYS A 248 -0.24 -12.04 -12.02
CA LYS A 248 -1.47 -11.24 -11.92
C LYS A 248 -1.58 -10.57 -10.54
N THR A 249 -1.36 -11.34 -9.48
CA THR A 249 -1.38 -10.79 -8.11
C THR A 249 -0.31 -9.72 -7.89
N LEU A 250 0.93 -9.91 -8.40
CA LEU A 250 1.98 -8.90 -8.31
C LEU A 250 1.63 -7.63 -9.08
N ILE A 251 0.93 -7.75 -10.21
CA ILE A 251 0.43 -6.61 -10.98
C ILE A 251 -0.67 -5.88 -10.20
N ASP A 252 -1.62 -6.62 -9.64
CA ASP A 252 -2.71 -6.07 -8.83
C ASP A 252 -2.18 -5.35 -7.57
N LEU A 253 -1.03 -5.78 -7.04
CA LEU A 253 -0.32 -5.13 -5.94
C LEU A 253 0.55 -3.93 -6.38
N GLY A 254 0.74 -3.71 -7.69
CA GLY A 254 1.59 -2.66 -8.23
C GLY A 254 3.09 -2.95 -8.15
N ILE A 255 3.50 -4.18 -7.77
CA ILE A 255 4.92 -4.58 -7.70
C ILE A 255 5.47 -4.86 -9.10
N ALA A 256 4.66 -5.47 -9.97
CA ALA A 256 5.01 -5.74 -11.36
C ALA A 256 4.06 -5.02 -12.32
N LYS A 257 4.50 -4.85 -13.56
CA LYS A 257 3.69 -4.38 -14.67
C LYS A 257 3.85 -5.29 -15.88
N LYS A 258 2.82 -5.26 -16.72
CA LYS A 258 2.78 -5.97 -17.99
C LYS A 258 2.78 -4.95 -19.12
N GLU A 259 3.71 -5.07 -20.03
CA GLU A 259 3.78 -4.24 -21.22
C GLU A 259 3.59 -5.09 -22.49
N THR A 260 2.82 -4.56 -23.42
CA THR A 260 2.59 -5.19 -24.72
C THR A 260 2.70 -4.11 -25.81
N PRO A 261 3.40 -4.36 -26.91
CA PRO A 261 3.48 -3.41 -28.01
C PRO A 261 2.07 -3.02 -28.50
N ILE A 262 1.85 -1.73 -28.72
CA ILE A 262 0.53 -1.17 -29.14
C ILE A 262 0.04 -1.78 -30.45
N THR A 263 0.98 -2.13 -31.34
CA THR A 263 0.68 -2.66 -32.70
C THR A 263 0.38 -4.15 -32.72
N GLU A 264 0.40 -4.84 -31.58
CA GLU A 264 0.29 -6.30 -31.55
C GLU A 264 -0.75 -6.80 -30.55
N LYS A 265 -1.34 -7.96 -30.88
CA LYS A 265 -2.23 -8.66 -29.93
C LYS A 265 -1.43 -9.14 -28.72
N PRO A 266 -2.03 -9.12 -27.52
CA PRO A 266 -1.41 -9.69 -26.32
C PRO A 266 -0.98 -11.13 -26.56
N GLY A 267 0.28 -11.48 -26.25
CA GLY A 267 0.82 -12.83 -26.45
C GLY A 267 2.36 -12.87 -26.43
N LYS A 268 2.97 -13.40 -27.49
CA LYS A 268 4.42 -13.69 -27.59
C LYS A 268 5.36 -12.53 -27.31
N LYS A 269 4.93 -11.28 -27.50
CA LYS A 269 5.75 -10.07 -27.27
C LYS A 269 5.44 -9.33 -25.97
N THR A 270 4.58 -9.89 -25.15
CA THR A 270 4.32 -9.35 -23.82
C THR A 270 5.54 -9.52 -22.92
N ILE A 271 5.92 -8.47 -22.22
CA ILE A 271 6.99 -8.46 -21.22
C ILE A 271 6.44 -8.08 -19.85
N TYR A 272 7.12 -8.56 -18.83
CA TYR A 272 6.85 -8.29 -17.42
C TYR A 272 8.05 -7.58 -16.81
N LEU A 273 7.80 -6.49 -16.10
CA LEU A 273 8.82 -5.64 -15.49
C LEU A 273 8.43 -5.36 -14.04
N LEU A 274 9.40 -5.04 -13.19
CA LEU A 274 9.10 -4.49 -11.88
C LEU A 274 8.62 -3.04 -12.05
N ALA A 275 7.44 -2.76 -11.53
CA ALA A 275 6.85 -1.42 -11.53
C ALA A 275 7.28 -0.62 -10.29
N ASP A 276 7.43 -1.30 -9.16
CA ASP A 276 7.84 -0.71 -7.90
C ASP A 276 9.37 -0.53 -7.89
N ASN A 277 9.81 0.72 -7.81
CA ASN A 277 11.23 1.06 -7.85
C ASN A 277 11.99 0.57 -6.60
N PHE A 278 11.33 0.56 -5.44
CA PHE A 278 11.92 0.06 -4.21
C PHE A 278 12.24 -1.45 -4.32
N PHE A 279 11.27 -2.24 -4.81
CA PHE A 279 11.49 -3.64 -5.10
C PHE A 279 12.57 -3.84 -6.16
N ARG A 280 12.56 -3.02 -7.22
CA ARG A 280 13.57 -3.08 -8.30
C ARG A 280 14.98 -2.85 -7.76
N PHE A 281 15.17 -1.80 -6.94
CA PHE A 281 16.47 -1.50 -6.32
C PHE A 281 16.89 -2.63 -5.38
N TRP A 282 16.01 -3.02 -4.46
CA TRP A 282 16.32 -4.03 -3.46
C TRP A 282 16.73 -5.36 -4.10
N TYR A 283 15.93 -5.90 -5.02
CA TYR A 283 16.22 -7.19 -5.66
C TYR A 283 17.42 -7.15 -6.60
N ARG A 284 17.77 -5.99 -7.14
CA ARG A 284 18.98 -5.82 -7.97
C ARG A 284 20.23 -5.82 -7.14
N PHE A 285 20.25 -5.21 -5.96
CA PHE A 285 21.49 -4.94 -5.24
C PHE A 285 21.63 -5.72 -3.93
N VAL A 286 20.57 -5.94 -3.17
CA VAL A 286 20.69 -6.56 -1.84
C VAL A 286 21.00 -8.06 -1.93
N PRO A 287 20.28 -8.91 -2.67
CA PRO A 287 20.51 -10.35 -2.66
C PRO A 287 21.90 -10.78 -3.15
N ILE A 288 22.45 -10.08 -4.15
CA ILE A 288 23.77 -10.40 -4.69
C ILE A 288 24.92 -10.03 -3.74
N ASN A 289 24.66 -9.14 -2.79
CA ASN A 289 25.63 -8.64 -1.81
C ASN A 289 25.46 -9.26 -0.41
N MET A 290 24.58 -10.27 -0.23
CA MET A 290 24.30 -10.89 1.07
C MET A 290 25.56 -11.35 1.81
N SER A 291 26.52 -11.98 1.11
CA SER A 291 27.79 -12.44 1.72
C SER A 291 28.64 -11.27 2.25
N ALA A 292 28.64 -10.13 1.56
CA ALA A 292 29.37 -8.95 2.00
C ALA A 292 28.67 -8.27 3.19
N ILE A 293 27.32 -8.27 3.18
CA ILE A 293 26.49 -7.77 4.29
C ILE A 293 26.75 -8.63 5.53
N ASP A 294 26.65 -9.96 5.40
CA ASP A 294 26.82 -10.91 6.51
C ASP A 294 28.18 -10.85 7.17
N SER A 295 29.21 -10.57 6.38
CA SER A 295 30.59 -10.45 6.87
C SER A 295 30.97 -9.02 7.29
N GLY A 296 30.04 -8.05 7.28
CA GLY A 296 30.31 -6.64 7.61
C GLY A 296 31.25 -5.93 6.63
N ARG A 297 31.45 -6.48 5.42
CA ARG A 297 32.37 -5.93 4.42
C ARG A 297 31.70 -5.07 3.36
N ILE A 298 30.38 -4.90 3.45
CA ILE A 298 29.59 -4.21 2.42
C ILE A 298 30.07 -2.77 2.18
N ALA A 299 30.42 -2.03 3.21
CA ALA A 299 30.94 -0.65 3.08
C ALA A 299 32.20 -0.58 2.20
N LYS A 300 33.08 -1.59 2.28
CA LYS A 300 34.30 -1.67 1.45
C LYS A 300 33.99 -2.05 -0.01
N THR A 301 32.97 -2.88 -0.24
CA THR A 301 32.63 -3.37 -1.58
C THR A 301 31.61 -2.48 -2.29
N TYR A 302 30.88 -1.65 -1.56
CA TYR A 302 29.82 -0.78 -2.08
C TYR A 302 30.19 0.04 -3.32
N PRO A 303 31.38 0.70 -3.40
CA PRO A 303 31.76 1.48 -4.57
C PRO A 303 31.73 0.67 -5.88
N HIS A 304 32.14 -0.60 -5.81
CA HIS A 304 32.21 -1.49 -6.97
C HIS A 304 31.02 -2.43 -7.12
N ALA A 305 30.29 -2.68 -6.05
CA ALA A 305 29.17 -3.62 -6.05
C ALA A 305 27.81 -2.94 -6.27
N VAL A 306 27.70 -1.66 -5.92
CA VAL A 306 26.46 -0.88 -5.99
C VAL A 306 26.65 0.44 -6.71
N LYS A 307 27.48 1.34 -6.18
CA LYS A 307 27.60 2.73 -6.63
C LYS A 307 27.89 2.86 -8.12
N GLN A 308 28.84 2.10 -8.65
CA GLN A 308 29.19 2.17 -10.09
C GLN A 308 28.03 1.77 -11.02
N TYR A 309 27.01 1.04 -10.52
CA TYR A 309 25.85 0.61 -11.30
C TYR A 309 24.61 1.49 -11.10
N LEU A 310 24.68 2.50 -10.23
CA LEU A 310 23.55 3.42 -10.02
C LEU A 310 23.17 4.21 -11.27
N PRO A 311 24.12 4.70 -12.11
CA PRO A 311 23.74 5.36 -13.37
C PRO A 311 22.95 4.45 -14.31
N ASP A 312 23.39 3.18 -14.47
CA ASP A 312 22.66 2.20 -15.29
C ASP A 312 21.29 1.86 -14.70
N TYR A 313 21.19 1.80 -13.37
CA TYR A 313 19.93 1.61 -12.69
C TYR A 313 18.97 2.79 -12.94
N MET A 314 19.47 4.03 -12.81
CA MET A 314 18.67 5.25 -13.05
C MET A 314 18.21 5.38 -14.50
N GLY A 315 18.96 4.84 -15.45
CA GLY A 315 18.55 4.77 -16.86
C GLY A 315 17.32 3.89 -17.13
N LEU A 316 16.84 3.12 -16.12
CA LEU A 316 15.63 2.27 -16.19
C LEU A 316 14.41 2.93 -15.52
N ILE A 317 14.59 4.06 -14.84
CA ILE A 317 13.54 4.80 -14.13
C ILE A 317 12.92 5.84 -15.04
#